data_fe2cd1593a4d095d37b3e0b9cad4380e
#
_entry.id   fe2cd1593a4d095d37b3e0b9cad4380e
#
_cell.length_a   1.000
_cell.length_b   1.000
_cell.length_c   1.000
_cell.angle_alpha   90.00
_cell.angle_beta   90.00
_cell.angle_gamma   90.00
#
_symmetry.space_group_name_H-M   'P 1'
#
loop_
_entity.id
_entity.type
_entity.pdbx_description
1 polymer ?
#
loop_
_entity_poly.entity_id
_entity_poly.type
_entity_poly.pdbx_seq_one_letter_code
_entity_poly.pdbx_strand_id
1 'polypeptide(L)' 'MVLRENDLTGAELFRAELRGIDLSSCTIDGIVLSQSCGELRGVKIGANQAAVVARILGIEVV' A
#
# COMPACT_ATOMS: atom_id res chain seq x y z
N MET A 1 8.57 12.64 3.02
CA MET A 1 9.15 11.79 1.96
C MET A 1 8.15 11.61 0.84
N VAL A 2 8.58 11.83 -0.38
CA VAL A 2 7.74 11.61 -1.56
C VAL A 2 8.29 10.42 -2.32
N LEU A 3 7.45 9.40 -2.49
CA LEU A 3 7.78 8.22 -3.28
C LEU A 3 7.08 8.33 -4.62
N ARG A 4 7.84 8.52 -5.69
CA ARG A 4 7.29 8.65 -7.05
C ARG A 4 7.89 7.59 -7.94
N GLU A 5 7.03 6.94 -8.72
CA GLU A 5 7.43 5.96 -9.71
C GLU A 5 8.36 4.88 -9.15
N ASN A 6 8.21 4.63 -7.86
CA ASN A 6 8.99 3.61 -7.20
C ASN A 6 8.29 2.26 -7.30
N ASP A 7 9.07 1.23 -7.49
CA ASP A 7 8.57 -0.12 -7.48
C ASP A 7 8.73 -0.68 -6.07
N LEU A 8 7.60 -0.84 -5.39
CA LEU A 8 7.55 -1.40 -4.05
C LEU A 8 7.09 -2.86 -4.05
N THR A 9 7.10 -3.50 -5.22
CA THR A 9 6.66 -4.89 -5.34
C THR A 9 7.41 -5.77 -4.34
N GLY A 10 6.66 -6.46 -3.48
CA GLY A 10 7.24 -7.34 -2.47
C GLY A 10 7.91 -6.64 -1.31
N ALA A 11 7.84 -5.30 -1.24
CA ALA A 11 8.48 -4.54 -0.17
C ALA A 11 7.86 -4.88 1.18
N GLU A 12 8.70 -5.00 2.20
CA GLU A 12 8.26 -5.21 3.56
C GLU A 12 8.06 -3.87 4.25
N LEU A 13 6.80 -3.51 4.46
CA LEU A 13 6.43 -2.23 5.09
C LEU A 13 5.92 -2.44 6.52
N PHE A 14 6.20 -3.58 7.08
CA PHE A 14 5.73 -3.98 8.40
C PHE A 14 6.11 -2.92 9.44
N ARG A 15 5.09 -2.35 10.09
CA ARG A 15 5.22 -1.31 11.11
C ARG A 15 5.86 -0.01 10.64
N ALA A 16 5.92 0.22 9.33
CA ALA A 16 6.42 1.49 8.81
C ALA A 16 5.38 2.59 9.03
N GLU A 17 5.86 3.80 9.29
CA GLU A 17 4.98 4.96 9.39
C GLU A 17 4.87 5.61 8.03
N LEU A 18 3.72 5.44 7.39
CA LEU A 18 3.50 5.92 6.03
C LEU A 18 2.47 7.05 5.98
N ARG A 19 2.01 7.51 7.13
CA ARG A 19 0.97 8.53 7.19
C ARG A 19 1.35 9.77 6.37
N GLY A 20 0.45 10.21 5.50
CA GLY A 20 0.65 11.37 4.67
C GLY A 20 1.49 11.14 3.42
N ILE A 21 2.00 9.93 3.22
CA ILE A 21 2.78 9.60 2.02
C ILE A 21 1.82 9.27 0.88
N ASP A 22 2.13 9.79 -0.31
CA ASP A 22 1.36 9.53 -1.52
C ASP A 22 2.04 8.39 -2.29
N LEU A 23 1.36 7.24 -2.35
CA LEU A 23 1.85 6.07 -3.06
C LEU A 23 1.16 5.87 -4.40
N SER A 24 0.39 6.86 -4.87
CA SER A 24 -0.44 6.70 -6.06
C SER A 24 0.36 6.41 -7.33
N SER A 25 1.62 6.79 -7.38
CA SER A 25 2.49 6.54 -8.53
C SER A 25 3.44 5.36 -8.32
N CYS A 26 3.27 4.61 -7.23
CA CYS A 26 4.14 3.47 -6.91
C CYS A 26 3.46 2.15 -7.25
N THR A 27 4.27 1.13 -7.54
CA THR A 27 3.77 -0.23 -7.64
C THR A 27 3.79 -0.85 -6.25
N ILE A 28 2.64 -1.30 -5.78
CA ILE A 28 2.50 -1.83 -4.42
C ILE A 28 2.07 -3.30 -4.40
N ASP A 29 2.24 -4.01 -5.51
CA ASP A 29 1.87 -5.42 -5.58
C ASP A 29 2.71 -6.25 -4.62
N GLY A 30 2.05 -7.09 -3.83
CA GLY A 30 2.74 -8.03 -2.95
C GLY A 30 3.44 -7.40 -1.76
N ILE A 31 3.15 -6.15 -1.41
CA ILE A 31 3.74 -5.53 -0.22
C ILE A 31 3.33 -6.30 1.03
N VAL A 32 4.24 -6.35 2.00
CA VAL A 32 4.01 -7.04 3.27
C VAL A 32 3.67 -6.02 4.34
N LEU A 33 2.52 -6.22 4.97
CA LEU A 33 2.01 -5.33 6.01
C LEU A 33 1.70 -6.13 7.26
N SER A 34 1.48 -5.41 8.38
CA SER A 34 1.01 -6.05 9.58
C SER A 34 -0.42 -6.56 9.38
N GLN A 35 -0.85 -7.46 10.24
CA GLN A 35 -2.17 -8.09 10.14
C GLN A 35 -3.31 -7.06 10.13
N SER A 36 -3.16 -5.96 10.84
CA SER A 36 -4.17 -4.91 10.90
C SER A 36 -4.07 -3.91 9.77
N CYS A 37 -3.00 -3.98 8.96
CA CYS A 37 -2.71 -3.03 7.89
C CYS A 37 -2.69 -1.57 8.38
N GLY A 38 -2.32 -1.36 9.63
CA GLY A 38 -2.27 -0.02 10.22
C GLY A 38 -1.30 0.91 9.53
N GLU A 39 -0.30 0.35 8.85
CA GLU A 39 0.69 1.13 8.10
C GLU A 39 0.04 1.96 6.98
N LEU A 40 -1.09 1.51 6.47
CA LEU A 40 -1.78 2.20 5.38
C LEU A 40 -2.68 3.33 5.86
N ARG A 41 -2.81 3.52 7.16
CA ARG A 41 -3.66 4.57 7.70
C ARG A 41 -3.10 5.94 7.31
N GLY A 42 -3.91 6.76 6.64
CA GLY A 42 -3.52 8.10 6.23
C GLY A 42 -2.68 8.15 4.96
N VAL A 43 -2.46 7.02 4.31
CA VAL A 43 -1.73 6.94 3.03
C VAL A 43 -2.67 7.33 1.89
N LYS A 44 -2.12 7.98 0.88
CA LYS A 44 -2.85 8.31 -0.35
C LYS A 44 -2.50 7.31 -1.42
N ILE A 45 -3.51 6.72 -2.04
CA ILE A 45 -3.32 5.74 -3.12
C ILE A 45 -4.24 6.06 -4.29
N GLY A 46 -3.91 5.51 -5.46
CA GLY A 46 -4.78 5.62 -6.62
C GLY A 46 -5.89 4.58 -6.58
N ALA A 47 -6.93 4.80 -7.40
CA ALA A 47 -8.09 3.90 -7.43
C ALA A 47 -7.70 2.48 -7.84
N ASN A 48 -6.77 2.32 -8.78
CA ASN A 48 -6.30 1.00 -9.20
C ASN A 48 -5.53 0.29 -8.10
N GLN A 49 -4.87 1.03 -7.22
CA GLN A 49 -4.15 0.46 -6.09
C GLN A 49 -5.10 0.00 -4.99
N ALA A 50 -6.30 0.56 -4.94
CA ALA A 50 -7.30 0.16 -3.95
C ALA A 50 -7.65 -1.32 -4.08
N ALA A 51 -7.68 -1.85 -5.30
CA ALA A 51 -7.94 -3.26 -5.53
C ALA A 51 -6.82 -4.14 -4.96
N VAL A 52 -5.57 -3.69 -5.08
CA VAL A 52 -4.43 -4.41 -4.52
C VAL A 52 -4.52 -4.46 -2.99
N VAL A 53 -4.85 -3.33 -2.38
CA VAL A 53 -5.00 -3.24 -0.92
C VAL A 53 -6.15 -4.13 -0.45
N ALA A 54 -7.26 -4.13 -1.18
CA ALA A 54 -8.40 -4.97 -0.84
C ALA A 54 -8.02 -6.46 -0.83
N ARG A 55 -7.22 -6.90 -1.80
CA ARG A 55 -6.75 -8.28 -1.84
C ARG A 55 -5.85 -8.62 -0.66
N ILE A 56 -5.00 -7.68 -0.24
CA ILE A 56 -4.16 -7.87 0.93
C ILE A 56 -5.02 -8.09 2.17
N LEU A 57 -6.15 -7.39 2.25
CA LEU A 57 -7.10 -7.54 3.36
C LEU A 57 -7.96 -8.79 3.25
N GLY A 58 -7.85 -9.54 2.17
CA GLY A 58 -8.65 -10.75 1.96
C GLY A 58 -10.02 -10.49 1.34
N ILE A 59 -10.23 -9.31 0.79
CA ILE A 59 -11.49 -8.94 0.16
C ILE A 59 -11.46 -9.39 -1.31
N GLU A 60 -12.55 -10.02 -1.76
CA GLU A 60 -12.71 -10.34 -3.18
C GLU A 60 -13.19 -9.11 -3.92
N VAL A 61 -12.41 -8.69 -4.92
CA VAL A 61 -12.78 -7.57 -5.78
C VAL A 61 -13.36 -8.16 -7.07
N VAL A 62 -14.61 -7.89 -7.32
CA VAL A 62 -15.34 -8.42 -8.48
C VAL A 62 -15.67 -7.33 -9.50
#